data_f20467053d574882e160ede210faa86c
#
_entry.id   f20467053d574882e160ede210faa86c
#
_cell.length_a   1.000
_cell.length_b   1.000
_cell.length_c   1.000
_cell.angle_alpha   90.00
_cell.angle_beta   90.00
_cell.angle_gamma   90.00
#
_symmetry.space_group_name_H-M   'P 1'
#
loop_
_entity.id
_entity.type
_entity.pdbx_description
1 polymer ?
#
loop_
_entity_poly.entity_id
_entity_poly.type
_entity_poly.pdbx_seq_one_letter_code
_entity_poly.pdbx_strand_id
1 'polypeptide(L)'
;MASLATKVKLYCAANSKTVDFTKDVLLQDDSDGKGPYIREWNISGLDKPTADQLAAQEAAGNTEETNNQVRATRRAGYGDIGDQLDLLYKDLLAGKLDATGEWAKKIKAIKDANPKS
;
A
#
# COMPACT_ATOMS: atom_id res chain seq x y z
N MET A 1 7.30 4.13 11.67
CA MET A 1 8.17 2.95 11.66
C MET A 1 7.49 1.83 10.87
N ALA A 2 8.17 1.30 9.86
CA ALA A 2 7.59 0.27 9.01
C ALA A 2 7.43 -1.06 9.78
N SER A 3 6.35 -1.79 9.50
CA SER A 3 6.13 -3.12 10.09
C SER A 3 7.13 -4.14 9.57
N LEU A 4 7.35 -5.21 10.32
CA LEU A 4 8.21 -6.32 9.87
C LEU A 4 7.70 -6.93 8.58
N ALA A 5 6.39 -7.11 8.44
CA ALA A 5 5.79 -7.64 7.21
C ALA A 5 6.12 -6.78 5.98
N THR A 6 6.00 -5.46 6.10
CA THR A 6 6.35 -4.53 5.01
C THR A 6 7.82 -4.64 4.64
N LYS A 7 8.72 -4.67 5.63
CA LYS A 7 10.16 -4.78 5.38
C LYS A 7 10.52 -6.11 4.72
N VAL A 8 9.92 -7.22 5.15
CA VAL A 8 10.12 -8.54 4.52
C VAL A 8 9.63 -8.53 3.08
N LYS A 9 8.45 -7.98 2.84
CA LYS A 9 7.88 -7.87 1.49
C LYS A 9 8.81 -7.09 0.55
N LEU A 10 9.34 -5.97 1.01
CA LEU A 10 10.26 -5.14 0.20
C LEU A 10 11.60 -5.83 -0.01
N TYR A 11 12.13 -6.53 0.99
CA TYR A 11 13.33 -7.33 0.84
C TYR A 11 13.15 -8.40 -0.25
N CYS A 12 12.05 -9.12 -0.21
CA CYS A 12 11.72 -10.12 -1.23
C CYS A 12 11.60 -9.49 -2.62
N ALA A 13 10.88 -8.36 -2.74
CA ALA A 13 10.72 -7.66 -4.00
C ALA A 13 12.05 -7.17 -4.58
N ALA A 14 12.96 -6.68 -3.74
CA ALA A 14 14.29 -6.26 -4.15
C ALA A 14 15.13 -7.43 -4.71
N ASN A 15 14.79 -8.65 -4.36
CA ASN A 15 15.43 -9.88 -4.83
C ASN A 15 14.56 -10.65 -5.84
N SER A 16 13.60 -9.96 -6.45
CA SER A 16 12.70 -10.51 -7.48
C SER A 16 11.87 -11.70 -7.00
N LYS A 17 11.48 -11.70 -5.72
CA LYS A 17 10.64 -12.72 -5.11
C LYS A 17 9.32 -12.13 -4.63
N THR A 18 8.27 -12.94 -4.68
CA THR A 18 6.98 -12.62 -4.09
C THR A 18 6.80 -13.46 -2.84
N VAL A 19 6.26 -12.87 -1.77
CA VAL A 19 6.08 -13.56 -0.49
C VAL A 19 4.60 -13.81 -0.21
N ASP A 20 4.30 -15.04 0.24
CA ASP A 20 3.00 -15.40 0.80
C ASP A 20 3.19 -15.64 2.31
N PHE A 21 2.63 -14.75 3.13
CA PHE A 21 2.78 -14.82 4.59
C PHE A 21 1.97 -15.96 5.24
N THR A 22 1.23 -16.73 4.45
CA THR A 22 0.51 -17.90 4.98
C THR A 22 1.29 -19.18 4.85
N LYS A 23 2.32 -19.23 3.99
CA LYS A 23 3.11 -20.47 3.74
C LYS A 23 4.60 -20.23 3.52
N ASP A 24 4.99 -19.15 2.84
CA ASP A 24 6.40 -18.91 2.49
C ASP A 24 7.19 -18.35 3.67
N VAL A 25 6.60 -17.42 4.40
CA VAL A 25 7.20 -16.78 5.57
C VAL A 25 6.14 -16.68 6.66
N LEU A 26 6.46 -17.19 7.84
CA LEU A 26 5.58 -17.07 9.00
C LEU A 26 6.20 -16.08 9.99
N LEU A 27 5.43 -15.05 10.33
CA LEU A 27 5.79 -14.06 11.34
C LEU A 27 5.05 -14.38 12.63
N GLN A 28 5.69 -14.10 13.76
CA GLN A 28 5.09 -14.32 15.07
C GLN A 28 5.49 -13.21 16.05
N ASP A 29 4.55 -12.85 16.91
CA ASP A 29 4.78 -11.95 18.03
C ASP A 29 4.32 -12.68 19.29
N ASP A 30 5.26 -12.95 20.22
CA ASP A 30 4.98 -13.70 21.44
C ASP A 30 4.40 -12.82 22.54
N SER A 31 4.11 -11.55 22.26
CA SER A 31 3.57 -10.57 23.22
C SER A 31 4.47 -10.39 24.46
N ASP A 32 5.79 -10.51 24.26
CA ASP A 32 6.79 -10.37 25.31
C ASP A 32 7.47 -8.99 25.33
N GLY A 33 6.97 -8.04 24.53
CA GLY A 33 7.53 -6.70 24.37
C GLY A 33 8.70 -6.60 23.41
N LYS A 34 9.14 -7.70 22.81
CA LYS A 34 10.25 -7.73 21.83
C LYS A 34 9.79 -7.51 20.40
N GLY A 35 8.47 -7.52 20.16
CA GLY A 35 7.88 -7.32 18.88
C GLY A 35 7.88 -8.58 17.99
N PRO A 36 7.40 -8.44 16.73
CA PRO A 36 7.30 -9.56 15.81
C PRO A 36 8.67 -10.00 15.29
N TYR A 37 8.77 -11.27 14.95
CA TYR A 37 9.97 -11.88 14.36
C TYR A 37 9.60 -12.90 13.29
N ILE A 38 10.57 -13.29 12.45
CA ILE A 38 10.38 -14.32 11.43
C ILE A 38 10.49 -15.69 12.12
N ARG A 39 9.37 -16.39 12.20
CA ARG A 39 9.31 -17.72 12.77
C ARG A 39 9.78 -18.80 11.80
N GLU A 40 9.35 -18.71 10.54
CA GLU A 40 9.72 -19.66 9.49
C GLU A 40 10.04 -18.92 8.20
N TRP A 41 11.02 -19.42 7.46
CA TRP A 41 11.43 -18.89 6.18
C TRP A 41 11.56 -20.04 5.19
N ASN A 42 10.68 -20.09 4.19
CA ASN A 42 10.57 -21.19 3.21
C ASN A 42 10.68 -20.69 1.76
N ILE A 43 11.36 -19.58 1.52
CA ILE A 43 11.55 -19.06 0.15
C ILE A 43 12.78 -19.68 -0.47
N SER A 44 12.58 -20.42 -1.58
CA SER A 44 13.69 -21.01 -2.34
C SER A 44 14.50 -19.92 -3.06
N GLY A 45 15.82 -20.04 -3.00
CA GLY A 45 16.74 -19.16 -3.73
C GLY A 45 16.94 -17.79 -3.10
N LEU A 46 16.44 -17.57 -1.89
CA LEU A 46 16.65 -16.33 -1.15
C LEU A 46 16.80 -16.65 0.34
N ASP A 47 17.90 -16.23 0.93
CA ASP A 47 18.17 -16.44 2.34
C ASP A 47 17.31 -15.52 3.22
N LYS A 48 16.98 -15.97 4.43
CA LYS A 48 16.34 -15.17 5.46
C LYS A 48 17.14 -13.87 5.67
N PRO A 49 16.46 -12.70 5.67
CA PRO A 49 17.16 -11.43 5.83
C PRO A 49 17.79 -11.29 7.22
N THR A 50 18.95 -10.64 7.25
CA THR A 50 19.58 -10.23 8.50
C THR A 50 18.89 -8.98 9.05
N ALA A 51 19.18 -8.64 10.32
CA ALA A 51 18.67 -7.41 10.93
C ALA A 51 19.07 -6.17 10.12
N ASP A 52 20.30 -6.12 9.59
CA ASP A 52 20.78 -5.00 8.78
C ASP A 52 20.05 -4.91 7.44
N GLN A 53 19.75 -6.04 6.80
CA GLN A 53 19.00 -6.07 5.55
C GLN A 53 17.55 -5.60 5.76
N LEU A 54 16.93 -5.94 6.88
CA LEU A 54 15.61 -5.43 7.24
C LEU A 54 15.65 -3.93 7.57
N ALA A 55 16.67 -3.48 8.30
CA ALA A 55 16.85 -2.07 8.61
C ALA A 55 17.03 -1.22 7.34
N ALA A 56 17.66 -1.76 6.30
CA ALA A 56 17.82 -1.10 5.02
C ALA A 56 16.49 -0.84 4.31
N GLN A 57 15.41 -1.55 4.67
CA GLN A 57 14.09 -1.36 4.09
C GLN A 57 13.20 -0.38 4.90
N GLU A 58 13.70 0.18 5.99
CA GLU A 58 12.89 1.03 6.88
C GLU A 58 12.33 2.25 6.17
N ALA A 59 13.16 3.02 5.46
CA ALA A 59 12.72 4.23 4.77
C ALA A 59 11.71 3.92 3.66
N ALA A 60 11.99 2.92 2.82
CA ALA A 60 11.08 2.49 1.77
C ALA A 60 9.79 1.92 2.34
N GLY A 61 9.88 1.19 3.46
CA GLY A 61 8.72 0.65 4.16
C GLY A 61 7.82 1.75 4.72
N ASN A 62 8.39 2.78 5.30
CA ASN A 62 7.63 3.93 5.80
C ASN A 62 6.89 4.63 4.66
N THR A 63 7.54 4.84 3.53
CA THR A 63 6.93 5.43 2.33
C THR A 63 5.78 4.55 1.81
N GLU A 64 6.00 3.23 1.73
CA GLU A 64 4.97 2.27 1.29
C GLU A 64 3.74 2.32 2.19
N GLU A 65 3.93 2.27 3.51
CA GLU A 65 2.82 2.31 4.46
C GLU A 65 2.08 3.65 4.43
N THR A 66 2.80 4.76 4.33
CA THR A 66 2.20 6.10 4.19
C THR A 66 1.36 6.19 2.91
N ASN A 67 1.90 5.71 1.79
CA ASN A 67 1.17 5.71 0.52
C ASN A 67 -0.05 4.79 0.56
N ASN A 68 0.01 3.67 1.27
CA ASN A 68 -1.14 2.79 1.46
C ASN A 68 -2.25 3.49 2.26
N GLN A 69 -1.90 4.25 3.28
CA GLN A 69 -2.85 5.09 4.03
C GLN A 69 -3.47 6.16 3.13
N VAL A 70 -2.66 6.81 2.31
CA VAL A 70 -3.14 7.82 1.34
C VAL A 70 -4.12 7.19 0.35
N ARG A 71 -3.83 6.01 -0.17
CA ARG A 71 -4.73 5.28 -1.09
C ARG A 71 -6.07 4.97 -0.40
N ALA A 72 -6.03 4.52 0.86
CA ALA A 72 -7.24 4.23 1.63
C ALA A 72 -8.08 5.50 1.87
N THR A 73 -7.44 6.60 2.24
CA THR A 73 -8.10 7.89 2.45
C THR A 73 -8.73 8.40 1.16
N ARG A 74 -8.01 8.33 0.04
CA ARG A 74 -8.54 8.70 -1.27
C ARG A 74 -9.75 7.87 -1.65
N ARG A 75 -9.67 6.54 -1.46
CA ARG A 75 -10.77 5.63 -1.77
C ARG A 75 -12.02 5.96 -0.97
N ALA A 76 -11.88 6.24 0.32
CA ALA A 76 -12.98 6.67 1.17
C ALA A 76 -13.57 8.01 0.69
N GLY A 77 -12.71 8.95 0.26
CA GLY A 77 -13.13 10.24 -0.26
C GLY A 77 -13.86 10.16 -1.61
N TYR A 78 -13.47 9.22 -2.47
CA TYR A 78 -14.14 9.03 -3.77
C TYR A 78 -15.60 8.60 -3.61
N GLY A 79 -15.89 7.86 -2.53
CA GLY A 79 -17.23 7.36 -2.24
C GLY A 79 -17.60 6.12 -3.04
N ASP A 80 -18.91 5.83 -3.05
CA ASP A 80 -19.45 4.66 -3.72
C ASP A 80 -19.22 4.74 -5.24
N ILE A 81 -18.89 3.61 -5.85
CA ILE A 81 -18.68 3.53 -7.30
C ILE A 81 -19.95 3.91 -8.07
N GLY A 82 -21.13 3.57 -7.55
CA GLY A 82 -22.42 3.95 -8.16
C GLY A 82 -22.58 5.47 -8.23
N ASP A 83 -22.23 6.18 -7.18
CA ASP A 83 -22.29 7.65 -7.13
C ASP A 83 -21.25 8.27 -8.08
N GLN A 84 -20.07 7.68 -8.19
CA GLN A 84 -19.04 8.14 -9.12
C GLN A 84 -19.47 7.96 -10.56
N LEU A 85 -20.10 6.83 -10.91
CA LEU A 85 -20.63 6.58 -12.23
C LEU A 85 -21.77 7.53 -12.59
N ASP A 86 -22.60 7.90 -11.61
CA ASP A 86 -23.67 8.88 -11.82
C ASP A 86 -23.10 10.26 -12.15
N LEU A 87 -22.06 10.70 -11.43
CA LEU A 87 -21.37 11.95 -11.74
C LEU A 87 -20.77 11.93 -13.15
N LEU A 88 -20.11 10.83 -13.49
CA LEU A 88 -19.50 10.65 -14.81
C LEU A 88 -20.57 10.68 -15.92
N TYR A 89 -21.71 10.04 -15.69
CA TYR A 89 -22.85 10.07 -16.61
C TYR A 89 -23.39 11.48 -16.83
N LYS A 90 -23.52 12.27 -15.75
CA LYS A 90 -23.94 13.68 -15.84
C LYS A 90 -22.93 14.50 -16.65
N ASP A 91 -21.64 14.27 -16.46
CA ASP A 91 -20.60 14.93 -17.24
C ASP A 91 -20.66 14.55 -18.70
N LEU A 92 -20.95 13.29 -19.01
CA LEU A 92 -21.14 12.82 -20.39
C LEU A 92 -22.28 13.55 -21.07
N LEU A 93 -23.43 13.68 -20.40
CA LEU A 93 -24.59 14.40 -20.93
C LEU A 93 -24.31 15.89 -21.15
N ALA A 94 -23.47 16.49 -20.31
CA ALA A 94 -23.07 17.90 -20.40
C ALA A 94 -21.92 18.13 -21.39
N GLY A 95 -21.35 17.07 -21.98
CA GLY A 95 -20.17 17.16 -22.85
C GLY A 95 -18.89 17.53 -22.14
N LYS A 96 -18.76 17.19 -20.84
CA LYS A 96 -17.62 17.58 -19.99
C LYS A 96 -16.81 16.40 -19.51
N LEU A 97 -16.47 15.46 -20.39
CA LEU A 97 -15.59 14.32 -20.08
C LEU A 97 -14.10 14.72 -20.14
N ASP A 98 -13.77 15.85 -19.51
CA ASP A 98 -12.42 16.40 -19.41
C ASP A 98 -12.21 16.94 -18.01
N ALA A 99 -11.14 17.72 -17.81
CA ALA A 99 -10.81 18.32 -16.51
C ALA A 99 -11.86 19.33 -16.01
N THR A 100 -12.81 19.75 -16.84
CA THR A 100 -13.86 20.71 -16.44
C THR A 100 -15.11 20.03 -15.87
N GLY A 101 -15.22 18.68 -16.01
CA GLY A 101 -16.34 17.91 -15.47
C GLY A 101 -16.32 17.79 -13.95
N GLU A 102 -17.49 17.59 -13.37
CA GLU A 102 -17.62 17.50 -11.90
C GLU A 102 -16.94 16.26 -11.31
N TRP A 103 -16.99 15.12 -12.02
CA TRP A 103 -16.30 13.91 -11.59
C TRP A 103 -14.79 14.12 -11.55
N ALA A 104 -14.21 14.69 -12.62
CA ALA A 104 -12.75 14.95 -12.69
C ALA A 104 -12.32 15.93 -11.61
N LYS A 105 -13.11 16.99 -11.37
CA LYS A 105 -12.83 17.97 -10.30
C LYS A 105 -12.87 17.32 -8.92
N LYS A 106 -13.85 16.47 -8.65
CA LYS A 106 -13.96 15.76 -7.38
C LYS A 106 -12.75 14.86 -7.13
N ILE A 107 -12.36 14.06 -8.11
CA ILE A 107 -11.21 13.16 -8.02
C ILE A 107 -9.92 13.97 -7.80
N LYS A 108 -9.72 15.05 -8.55
CA LYS A 108 -8.55 15.91 -8.41
C LYS A 108 -8.47 16.53 -7.02
N ALA A 109 -9.56 17.06 -6.50
CA ALA A 109 -9.60 17.69 -5.18
C ALA A 109 -9.19 16.68 -4.07
N ILE A 110 -9.65 15.44 -4.16
CA ILE A 110 -9.30 14.39 -3.19
C ILE A 110 -7.83 14.00 -3.30
N LYS A 111 -7.30 13.87 -4.51
CA LYS A 111 -5.87 13.58 -4.72
C LYS A 111 -4.97 14.71 -4.22
N ASP A 112 -5.36 15.97 -4.48
CA ASP A 112 -4.58 17.13 -4.04
C ASP A 112 -4.58 17.28 -2.52
N ALA A 113 -5.68 16.91 -1.86
CA ALA A 113 -5.78 16.91 -0.40
C ALA A 113 -5.02 15.75 0.25
N ASN A 114 -4.69 14.69 -0.49
CA ASN A 114 -4.06 13.46 0.00
C ASN A 114 -2.90 13.05 -0.92
N PRO A 115 -1.81 13.83 -0.97
CA PRO A 115 -0.69 13.54 -1.86
C PRO A 115 0.09 12.31 -1.40
N LYS A 116 0.65 11.57 -2.35
CA LYS A 116 1.60 10.48 -2.08
C LYS A 116 3.01 11.04 -1.90
N SER A 117 3.79 10.30 -1.13
CA SER A 117 5.22 10.57 -0.97
C SER A 117 6.01 10.08 -2.19
#